data_295382f67c04bc606491a150724cf23c
#
_entry.id   295382f67c04bc606491a150724cf23c
#
_cell.length_a   1.000
_cell.length_b   1.000
_cell.length_c   1.000
_cell.angle_alpha   90.00
_cell.angle_beta   90.00
_cell.angle_gamma   90.00
#
_symmetry.space_group_name_H-M   'P 1'
#
loop_
_entity.id
_entity.type
_entity.pdbx_description
1 polymer ?
#
loop_
_entity_poly.entity_id
_entity_poly.type
_entity_poly.pdbx_seq_one_letter_code
_entity_poly.pdbx_strand_id
1 'polypeptide(L)'
;MQSYADTTLPAMGEGAEMTTAEERRLGEDIAREIFRDPQFLEDPILYEYVNSIWQELMAAARQRGTLTAELQERFAWQVMLIQDATVNAFALPGGFMGVQTGLVAVVTSRDELASVLAHEMSHITQRHIARMLAQQKRMSPVMIAGMILGALAASKNPAAAQALMIGGSAAVIQTQLNFSRDMEREADRTGMGLMQPAGYSQAGFVSMFEKLQQANRMNDNGSWPYLRSHPLTTERIADMQSRLPNNAARQPQDTGMVAQMMSARAKILSKPEPTVLQQWAQWVQTPEFAQQTAEQRSGALYLAAMANHQLGRTAPAQAALDQLDTLVQAKPQAVRQAQLLRADLALTARTPDAALTALAAVVPTAQKSFASQTTTISSATTGLVSEAVISRGADNSLSISDADRDAPLLPPAQPAASTKGQAQDRTQLILLAQALAQLPTAQLAQQSSLLRSASNGLQTVVAQTPKDAAAWQALSSIFRVQGQPLRAIRAEAEARAAQYDYAAAVDRLRAGQDMARHSKERNDYYEASIIDTRLREMQALAKEQAARK
;
A
#
# COMPACT_ATOMS: atom_id res chain seq x y z
N MET A 1 -8.33 52.25 5.18
CA MET A 1 -8.82 51.10 5.94
C MET A 1 -7.74 50.05 5.82
N GLN A 2 -6.92 49.91 6.87
CA GLN A 2 -5.82 48.92 6.94
C GLN A 2 -6.39 47.58 7.41
N SER A 3 -6.16 46.57 6.61
CA SER A 3 -6.43 45.15 6.95
C SER A 3 -5.42 44.73 8.01
N TYR A 4 -5.89 44.42 9.21
CA TYR A 4 -5.12 43.77 10.24
C TYR A 4 -4.93 42.28 9.80
N ALA A 5 -3.68 41.91 9.54
CA ALA A 5 -3.28 40.51 9.43
C ALA A 5 -3.43 39.88 10.84
N ASP A 6 -4.29 38.88 10.94
CA ASP A 6 -4.43 38.02 12.11
C ASP A 6 -3.14 37.21 12.27
N THR A 7 -2.20 37.73 13.05
CA THR A 7 -1.08 36.98 13.57
C THR A 7 -1.61 36.14 14.76
N THR A 8 -2.07 34.93 14.49
CA THR A 8 -2.30 33.93 15.54
C THR A 8 -0.96 33.63 16.19
N LEU A 9 -0.75 34.16 17.39
CA LEU A 9 0.36 33.76 18.26
C LEU A 9 0.26 32.25 18.51
N PRO A 10 1.39 31.50 18.50
CA PRO A 10 1.39 30.11 18.91
C PRO A 10 0.84 30.02 20.34
N ALA A 11 -0.16 29.16 20.54
CA ALA A 11 -0.73 28.91 21.85
C ALA A 11 0.37 28.39 22.80
N MET A 12 0.83 29.25 23.70
CA MET A 12 1.75 28.89 24.79
C MET A 12 0.96 28.07 25.80
N GLY A 13 0.89 26.74 25.62
CA GLY A 13 0.15 25.85 26.53
C GLY A 13 0.15 24.38 26.14
N GLU A 14 0.57 24.00 24.92
CA GLU A 14 0.55 22.61 24.43
C GLU A 14 1.90 21.87 24.60
N GLY A 15 2.59 22.08 25.69
CA GLY A 15 3.86 21.40 26.00
C GLY A 15 3.76 19.91 26.33
N ALA A 16 2.70 19.21 25.92
CA ALA A 16 2.47 17.80 26.24
C ALA A 16 2.12 16.92 25.03
N GLU A 17 1.91 17.49 23.84
CA GLU A 17 1.60 16.68 22.67
C GLU A 17 2.86 16.22 21.94
N MET A 18 2.86 14.94 21.50
CA MET A 18 3.89 14.37 20.63
C MET A 18 4.00 15.19 19.34
N THR A 19 5.20 15.58 18.95
CA THR A 19 5.43 16.28 17.68
C THR A 19 5.14 15.36 16.48
N THR A 20 4.85 15.92 15.32
CA THR A 20 4.65 15.15 14.08
C THR A 20 5.88 14.32 13.71
N ALA A 21 7.08 14.80 14.01
CA ALA A 21 8.34 14.08 13.79
C ALA A 21 8.49 12.87 14.74
N GLU A 22 8.14 13.02 16.02
CA GLU A 22 8.15 11.91 16.98
C GLU A 22 7.09 10.87 16.64
N GLU A 23 5.89 11.31 16.26
CA GLU A 23 4.80 10.45 15.82
C GLU A 23 5.21 9.64 14.58
N ARG A 24 5.87 10.29 13.61
CA ARG A 24 6.41 9.62 12.43
C ARG A 24 7.45 8.57 12.78
N ARG A 25 8.40 8.87 13.66
CA ARG A 25 9.45 7.94 14.11
C ARG A 25 8.87 6.73 14.83
N LEU A 26 7.90 6.95 15.73
CA LEU A 26 7.18 5.88 16.40
C LEU A 26 6.50 4.95 15.40
N GLY A 27 5.80 5.53 14.40
CA GLY A 27 5.16 4.76 13.33
C GLY A 27 6.15 3.96 12.50
N GLU A 28 7.30 4.51 12.16
CA GLU A 28 8.37 3.80 11.43
C GLU A 28 8.89 2.60 12.21
N ASP A 29 9.08 2.74 13.52
CA ASP A 29 9.56 1.64 14.37
C ASP A 29 8.53 0.51 14.45
N ILE A 30 7.23 0.84 14.57
CA ILE A 30 6.14 -0.14 14.54
C ILE A 30 6.02 -0.78 13.14
N ALA A 31 5.99 0.02 12.08
CA ALA A 31 5.87 -0.46 10.70
C ALA A 31 7.01 -1.41 10.34
N ARG A 32 8.25 -1.14 10.77
CA ARG A 32 9.39 -2.02 10.56
C ARG A 32 9.15 -3.42 11.14
N GLU A 33 8.62 -3.52 12.35
CA GLU A 33 8.33 -4.82 12.95
C GLU A 33 7.18 -5.54 12.20
N ILE A 34 6.17 -4.80 11.71
CA ILE A 34 5.11 -5.36 10.86
C ILE A 34 5.68 -5.86 9.52
N PHE A 35 6.58 -5.11 8.87
CA PHE A 35 7.23 -5.56 7.63
C PHE A 35 8.10 -6.82 7.80
N ARG A 36 8.58 -7.08 9.02
CA ARG A 36 9.35 -8.29 9.37
C ARG A 36 8.45 -9.46 9.79
N ASP A 37 7.19 -9.21 10.11
CA ASP A 37 6.25 -10.25 10.50
C ASP A 37 5.96 -11.18 9.31
N PRO A 38 6.01 -12.51 9.48
CA PRO A 38 5.67 -13.48 8.42
C PRO A 38 4.24 -13.34 7.86
N GLN A 39 3.37 -12.61 8.54
CA GLN A 39 2.02 -12.30 8.08
C GLN A 39 1.94 -10.99 7.26
N PHE A 40 3.03 -10.24 7.15
CA PHE A 40 3.07 -9.14 6.19
C PHE A 40 2.87 -9.69 4.78
N LEU A 41 1.88 -9.16 4.06
CA LEU A 41 1.46 -9.69 2.78
C LEU A 41 1.97 -8.83 1.63
N GLU A 42 2.85 -9.39 0.82
CA GLU A 42 3.30 -8.80 -0.45
C GLU A 42 2.44 -9.35 -1.60
N ASP A 43 1.24 -8.83 -1.76
CA ASP A 43 0.33 -9.17 -2.86
C ASP A 43 0.08 -7.92 -3.71
N PRO A 44 0.68 -7.80 -4.90
CA PRO A 44 0.59 -6.57 -5.69
C PRO A 44 -0.82 -6.28 -6.19
N ILE A 45 -1.64 -7.30 -6.45
CA ILE A 45 -3.01 -7.16 -6.97
C ILE A 45 -3.94 -6.61 -5.89
N LEU A 46 -3.93 -7.22 -4.70
CA LEU A 46 -4.76 -6.77 -3.58
C LEU A 46 -4.28 -5.40 -3.06
N TYR A 47 -2.96 -5.19 -3.01
CA TYR A 47 -2.39 -3.91 -2.63
C TYR A 47 -2.84 -2.78 -3.55
N GLU A 48 -2.81 -2.97 -4.87
CA GLU A 48 -3.30 -1.98 -5.84
C GLU A 48 -4.74 -1.59 -5.55
N TYR A 49 -5.61 -2.57 -5.31
CA TYR A 49 -7.01 -2.34 -5.04
C TYR A 49 -7.22 -1.50 -3.76
N VAL A 50 -6.62 -1.91 -2.65
CA VAL A 50 -6.75 -1.19 -1.37
C VAL A 50 -6.10 0.19 -1.46
N ASN A 51 -4.89 0.27 -2.03
CA ASN A 51 -4.17 1.54 -2.15
C ASN A 51 -4.87 2.52 -3.11
N SER A 52 -5.60 2.05 -4.14
CA SER A 52 -6.37 2.94 -5.01
C SER A 52 -7.47 3.67 -4.23
N ILE A 53 -8.17 2.97 -3.34
CA ILE A 53 -9.18 3.58 -2.46
C ILE A 53 -8.52 4.58 -1.50
N TRP A 54 -7.38 4.18 -0.90
CA TRP A 54 -6.62 5.04 0.00
C TRP A 54 -6.19 6.36 -0.66
N GLN A 55 -5.67 6.31 -1.89
CA GLN A 55 -5.25 7.51 -2.63
C GLN A 55 -6.43 8.42 -3.00
N GLU A 56 -7.58 7.84 -3.35
CA GLU A 56 -8.81 8.60 -3.63
C GLU A 56 -9.32 9.31 -2.35
N LEU A 57 -9.28 8.63 -1.20
CA LEU A 57 -9.61 9.24 0.09
C LEU A 57 -8.61 10.33 0.51
N MET A 58 -7.31 10.12 0.28
CA MET A 58 -6.29 11.14 0.51
C MET A 58 -6.51 12.39 -0.35
N ALA A 59 -6.90 12.22 -1.62
CA ALA A 59 -7.24 13.33 -2.51
C ALA A 59 -8.44 14.11 -1.96
N ALA A 60 -9.48 13.41 -1.50
CA ALA A 60 -10.64 14.02 -0.86
C ALA A 60 -10.27 14.75 0.45
N ALA A 61 -9.40 14.16 1.26
CA ALA A 61 -8.93 14.75 2.52
C ALA A 61 -8.14 16.05 2.28
N ARG A 62 -7.29 16.09 1.23
CA ARG A 62 -6.62 17.33 0.79
C ARG A 62 -7.62 18.39 0.35
N GLN A 63 -8.56 18.03 -0.51
CA GLN A 63 -9.58 18.94 -1.02
C GLN A 63 -10.43 19.55 0.10
N ARG A 64 -10.70 18.79 1.15
CA ARG A 64 -11.47 19.26 2.31
C ARG A 64 -10.62 19.96 3.38
N GLY A 65 -9.30 20.01 3.24
CA GLY A 65 -8.38 20.58 4.21
C GLY A 65 -8.19 19.75 5.49
N THR A 66 -8.76 18.53 5.57
CA THR A 66 -8.55 17.62 6.71
C THR A 66 -7.16 17.01 6.69
N LEU A 67 -6.57 16.83 5.51
CA LEU A 67 -5.16 16.52 5.33
C LEU A 67 -4.39 17.81 5.08
N THR A 68 -3.74 18.35 6.12
CA THR A 68 -2.94 19.57 6.02
C THR A 68 -1.65 19.33 5.25
N ALA A 69 -1.05 20.40 4.70
CA ALA A 69 0.23 20.34 3.99
C ALA A 69 1.35 19.76 4.89
N GLU A 70 1.37 20.14 6.16
CA GLU A 70 2.34 19.63 7.14
C GLU A 70 2.22 18.10 7.31
N LEU A 71 1.02 17.58 7.54
CA LEU A 71 0.81 16.14 7.71
C LEU A 71 1.12 15.39 6.41
N GLN A 72 0.75 15.97 5.25
CA GLN A 72 1.05 15.37 3.95
C GLN A 72 2.56 15.19 3.74
N GLU A 73 3.37 16.16 4.12
CA GLU A 73 4.82 16.13 3.97
C GLU A 73 5.50 15.22 4.99
N ARG A 74 5.07 15.30 6.26
CA ARG A 74 5.76 14.65 7.37
C ARG A 74 5.40 13.20 7.59
N PHE A 75 4.17 12.78 7.22
CA PHE A 75 3.68 11.42 7.46
C PHE A 75 3.95 10.47 6.30
N ALA A 76 3.91 9.15 6.56
CA ALA A 76 4.22 8.12 5.56
C ALA A 76 3.13 7.93 4.53
N TRP A 77 1.87 8.00 4.93
CA TRP A 77 0.68 7.70 4.14
C TRP A 77 0.76 6.32 3.45
N GLN A 78 1.19 5.32 4.21
CA GLN A 78 1.50 3.99 3.71
C GLN A 78 0.51 2.95 4.23
N VAL A 79 -0.04 2.14 3.30
CA VAL A 79 -0.90 1.00 3.61
C VAL A 79 -0.04 -0.27 3.68
N MET A 80 -0.31 -1.11 4.68
CA MET A 80 0.28 -2.43 4.88
C MET A 80 -0.80 -3.49 4.87
N LEU A 81 -0.67 -4.50 4.02
CA LEU A 81 -1.57 -5.65 4.01
C LEU A 81 -1.06 -6.71 5.00
N ILE A 82 -2.00 -7.32 5.74
CA ILE A 82 -1.68 -8.34 6.74
C ILE A 82 -2.52 -9.56 6.45
N GLN A 83 -1.86 -10.72 6.35
CA GLN A 83 -2.47 -12.01 6.14
C GLN A 83 -3.10 -12.53 7.44
N ASP A 84 -4.33 -12.10 7.69
CA ASP A 84 -5.09 -12.50 8.88
C ASP A 84 -6.57 -12.59 8.51
N ALA A 85 -7.21 -13.70 8.85
CA ALA A 85 -8.62 -13.96 8.55
C ALA A 85 -9.58 -13.13 9.43
N THR A 86 -9.09 -12.49 10.48
CA THR A 86 -9.92 -11.65 11.35
C THR A 86 -10.26 -10.32 10.68
N VAL A 87 -11.42 -9.79 11.00
CA VAL A 87 -11.93 -8.53 10.43
C VAL A 87 -11.33 -7.36 11.22
N ASN A 88 -10.32 -6.73 10.64
CA ASN A 88 -9.64 -5.62 11.28
C ASN A 88 -8.95 -4.69 10.27
N ALA A 89 -8.90 -3.41 10.61
CA ALA A 89 -7.99 -2.40 10.09
C ALA A 89 -7.58 -1.50 11.26
N PHE A 90 -6.44 -0.86 11.17
CA PHE A 90 -5.97 -0.01 12.25
C PHE A 90 -5.06 1.10 11.73
N ALA A 91 -5.28 2.29 12.27
CA ALA A 91 -4.38 3.42 12.12
C ALA A 91 -3.17 3.27 13.05
N LEU A 92 -2.01 3.69 12.58
CA LEU A 92 -0.78 3.77 13.36
C LEU A 92 -0.23 5.21 13.33
N PRO A 93 0.61 5.59 14.30
CA PRO A 93 1.24 6.90 14.32
C PRO A 93 1.99 7.20 13.02
N GLY A 94 2.06 8.46 12.63
CA GLY A 94 2.90 8.89 11.50
C GLY A 94 2.39 8.49 10.11
N GLY A 95 1.09 8.19 9.96
CA GLY A 95 0.47 7.97 8.66
C GLY A 95 0.56 6.54 8.12
N PHE A 96 0.73 5.56 8.99
CA PHE A 96 0.68 4.15 8.60
C PHE A 96 -0.71 3.56 8.87
N MET A 97 -1.13 2.62 8.03
CA MET A 97 -2.38 1.91 8.17
C MET A 97 -2.20 0.42 7.87
N GLY A 98 -2.65 -0.42 8.80
CA GLY A 98 -2.74 -1.87 8.59
C GLY A 98 -4.14 -2.27 8.11
N VAL A 99 -4.22 -3.18 7.14
CA VAL A 99 -5.46 -3.75 6.62
C VAL A 99 -5.33 -5.26 6.58
N GLN A 100 -6.14 -5.96 7.35
CA GLN A 100 -6.16 -7.41 7.36
C GLN A 100 -6.98 -7.96 6.20
N THR A 101 -6.54 -9.10 5.66
CA THR A 101 -7.26 -9.78 4.56
C THR A 101 -8.69 -10.12 4.93
N GLY A 102 -8.96 -10.44 6.21
CA GLY A 102 -10.31 -10.73 6.70
C GLY A 102 -11.29 -9.57 6.51
N LEU A 103 -10.86 -8.32 6.66
CA LEU A 103 -11.71 -7.16 6.37
C LEU A 103 -12.10 -7.13 4.89
N VAL A 104 -11.13 -7.24 3.98
CA VAL A 104 -11.41 -7.21 2.54
C VAL A 104 -12.26 -8.42 2.11
N ALA A 105 -12.14 -9.55 2.81
CA ALA A 105 -12.91 -10.76 2.55
C ALA A 105 -14.41 -10.63 2.85
N VAL A 106 -14.79 -9.80 3.85
CA VAL A 106 -16.20 -9.68 4.29
C VAL A 106 -16.95 -8.52 3.67
N VAL A 107 -16.24 -7.50 3.16
CA VAL A 107 -16.91 -6.39 2.47
C VAL A 107 -17.51 -6.85 1.14
N THR A 108 -18.69 -6.34 0.82
CA THR A 108 -19.42 -6.69 -0.40
C THR A 108 -19.38 -5.60 -1.46
N SER A 109 -18.90 -4.41 -1.09
CA SER A 109 -18.75 -3.28 -2.00
C SER A 109 -17.46 -2.52 -1.75
N ARG A 110 -17.06 -1.74 -2.76
CA ARG A 110 -15.93 -0.81 -2.64
C ARG A 110 -16.23 0.31 -1.64
N ASP A 111 -17.51 0.71 -1.55
CA ASP A 111 -17.96 1.74 -0.60
C ASP A 111 -17.81 1.30 0.86
N GLU A 112 -18.10 0.04 1.17
CA GLU A 112 -17.90 -0.50 2.53
C GLU A 112 -16.43 -0.49 2.92
N LEU A 113 -15.53 -0.93 2.03
CA LEU A 113 -14.10 -0.86 2.31
C LEU A 113 -13.64 0.59 2.47
N ALA A 114 -14.08 1.47 1.57
CA ALA A 114 -13.74 2.89 1.64
C ALA A 114 -14.21 3.54 2.94
N SER A 115 -15.36 3.13 3.50
CA SER A 115 -15.85 3.65 4.78
C SER A 115 -14.92 3.33 5.94
N VAL A 116 -14.42 2.10 6.02
CA VAL A 116 -13.45 1.71 7.06
C VAL A 116 -12.13 2.47 6.86
N LEU A 117 -11.60 2.51 5.62
CA LEU A 117 -10.36 3.23 5.34
C LEU A 117 -10.48 4.74 5.62
N ALA A 118 -11.65 5.34 5.37
CA ALA A 118 -11.93 6.75 5.67
C ALA A 118 -12.00 7.01 7.18
N HIS A 119 -12.57 6.08 7.95
CA HIS A 119 -12.58 6.14 9.40
C HIS A 119 -11.16 6.08 9.97
N GLU A 120 -10.34 5.12 9.52
CA GLU A 120 -8.94 4.99 9.95
C GLU A 120 -8.10 6.20 9.52
N MET A 121 -8.30 6.72 8.30
CA MET A 121 -7.65 7.95 7.83
C MET A 121 -7.98 9.13 8.74
N SER A 122 -9.21 9.18 9.25
CA SER A 122 -9.63 10.24 10.16
C SER A 122 -8.91 10.17 11.51
N HIS A 123 -8.64 8.97 12.04
CA HIS A 123 -7.80 8.81 13.21
C HIS A 123 -6.38 9.37 12.99
N ILE A 124 -5.81 9.18 11.80
CA ILE A 124 -4.49 9.71 11.44
C ILE A 124 -4.53 11.25 11.28
N THR A 125 -5.47 11.78 10.49
CA THR A 125 -5.54 13.23 10.20
C THR A 125 -5.91 14.05 11.43
N GLN A 126 -6.69 13.50 12.37
CA GLN A 126 -7.03 14.11 13.66
C GLN A 126 -6.00 13.81 14.74
N ARG A 127 -4.94 13.05 14.42
CA ARG A 127 -3.85 12.68 15.34
C ARG A 127 -4.35 12.06 16.65
N HIS A 128 -5.40 11.22 16.58
CA HIS A 128 -6.04 10.66 17.77
C HIS A 128 -5.08 9.87 18.64
N ILE A 129 -4.11 9.14 18.05
CA ILE A 129 -3.09 8.40 18.81
C ILE A 129 -2.19 9.36 19.58
N ALA A 130 -1.69 10.42 18.94
CA ALA A 130 -0.86 11.43 19.62
C ALA A 130 -1.61 12.11 20.76
N ARG A 131 -2.89 12.48 20.55
CA ARG A 131 -3.76 13.06 21.59
C ARG A 131 -4.01 12.09 22.74
N MET A 132 -4.23 10.81 22.46
CA MET A 132 -4.41 9.77 23.47
C MET A 132 -3.13 9.60 24.31
N LEU A 133 -1.96 9.57 23.66
CA LEU A 133 -0.66 9.43 24.33
C LEU A 133 -0.30 10.65 25.19
N ALA A 134 -0.64 11.86 24.73
CA ALA A 134 -0.46 13.09 25.52
C ALA A 134 -1.20 13.06 26.86
N GLN A 135 -2.35 12.40 26.93
CA GLN A 135 -3.10 12.22 28.18
C GLN A 135 -2.41 11.26 29.17
N GLN A 136 -1.52 10.41 28.68
CA GLN A 136 -0.84 9.37 29.44
C GLN A 136 0.61 9.76 29.82
N LYS A 137 0.84 10.92 30.34
CA LYS A 137 2.10 11.67 30.62
C LYS A 137 3.36 10.91 31.10
N ARG A 138 3.40 9.56 31.16
CA ARG A 138 4.49 8.76 31.75
C ARG A 138 5.02 7.61 30.91
N MET A 139 4.63 7.46 29.65
CA MET A 139 5.03 6.30 28.85
C MET A 139 6.12 6.66 27.84
N SER A 140 7.19 5.85 27.81
CA SER A 140 8.22 6.00 26.77
C SER A 140 7.71 5.55 25.38
N PRO A 141 8.22 6.11 24.27
CA PRO A 141 7.85 5.68 22.92
C PRO A 141 8.07 4.18 22.68
N VAL A 142 9.12 3.58 23.26
CA VAL A 142 9.41 2.13 23.18
C VAL A 142 8.32 1.30 23.86
N MET A 143 7.84 1.74 25.01
CA MET A 143 6.74 1.07 25.73
C MET A 143 5.44 1.14 24.91
N ILE A 144 5.18 2.28 24.27
CA ILE A 144 4.02 2.49 23.40
C ILE A 144 4.10 1.58 22.17
N ALA A 145 5.25 1.52 21.49
CA ALA A 145 5.47 0.62 20.37
C ALA A 145 5.25 -0.84 20.77
N GLY A 146 5.82 -1.25 21.91
CA GLY A 146 5.64 -2.60 22.47
C GLY A 146 4.18 -2.92 22.80
N MET A 147 3.42 -1.96 23.30
CA MET A 147 1.98 -2.15 23.56
C MET A 147 1.17 -2.31 22.30
N ILE A 148 1.41 -1.48 21.27
CA ILE A 148 0.70 -1.57 19.99
C ILE A 148 1.01 -2.92 19.33
N LEU A 149 2.28 -3.30 19.24
CA LEU A 149 2.70 -4.60 18.70
C LEU A 149 2.16 -5.77 19.53
N GLY A 150 2.16 -5.65 20.86
CA GLY A 150 1.59 -6.64 21.76
C GLY A 150 0.08 -6.83 21.58
N ALA A 151 -0.67 -5.74 21.40
CA ALA A 151 -2.11 -5.81 21.10
C ALA A 151 -2.39 -6.45 19.75
N LEU A 152 -1.59 -6.15 18.72
CA LEU A 152 -1.66 -6.81 17.41
C LEU A 152 -1.34 -8.30 17.50
N ALA A 153 -0.33 -8.69 18.28
CA ALA A 153 0.02 -10.09 18.50
C ALA A 153 -1.04 -10.85 19.33
N ALA A 154 -1.62 -10.22 20.35
CA ALA A 154 -2.65 -10.81 21.19
C ALA A 154 -3.96 -11.12 20.44
N SER A 155 -4.27 -10.38 19.39
CA SER A 155 -5.41 -10.68 18.50
C SER A 155 -5.25 -12.00 17.76
N LYS A 156 -4.01 -12.50 17.62
CA LYS A 156 -3.63 -13.66 16.82
C LYS A 156 -3.48 -14.96 17.63
N ASN A 157 -3.19 -14.87 18.91
CA ASN A 157 -2.90 -16.05 19.75
C ASN A 157 -3.55 -15.91 21.13
N PRO A 158 -4.65 -16.66 21.41
CA PRO A 158 -5.31 -16.67 22.72
C PRO A 158 -4.37 -17.04 23.88
N ALA A 159 -3.37 -17.88 23.65
CA ALA A 159 -2.38 -18.26 24.65
C ALA A 159 -1.39 -17.10 24.94
N ALA A 160 -0.99 -16.37 23.91
CA ALA A 160 -0.19 -15.14 24.08
C ALA A 160 -1.00 -14.05 24.79
N ALA A 161 -2.29 -13.93 24.46
CA ALA A 161 -3.22 -13.04 25.17
C ALA A 161 -3.35 -13.42 26.65
N GLN A 162 -3.45 -14.71 26.98
CA GLN A 162 -3.47 -15.19 28.37
C GLN A 162 -2.15 -14.96 29.10
N ALA A 163 -1.00 -15.18 28.45
CA ALA A 163 0.31 -14.91 29.05
C ALA A 163 0.50 -13.42 29.38
N LEU A 164 0.02 -12.53 28.52
CA LEU A 164 -0.03 -11.08 28.76
C LEU A 164 -1.05 -10.71 29.87
N MET A 165 -2.17 -11.42 29.97
CA MET A 165 -3.16 -11.25 31.04
C MET A 165 -2.63 -11.65 32.41
N ILE A 166 -1.84 -12.72 32.52
CA ILE A 166 -1.21 -13.18 33.75
C ILE A 166 -0.21 -12.13 34.29
N GLY A 167 0.41 -11.34 33.39
CA GLY A 167 1.26 -10.20 33.76
C GLY A 167 0.53 -8.92 34.16
N GLY A 168 -0.79 -8.90 34.22
CA GLY A 168 -1.61 -7.74 34.60
C GLY A 168 -1.63 -6.57 33.62
N SER A 169 -0.94 -6.69 32.49
CA SER A 169 -0.75 -5.58 31.56
C SER A 169 -1.70 -5.59 30.35
N ALA A 170 -2.18 -6.75 29.90
CA ALA A 170 -2.92 -6.84 28.62
C ALA A 170 -4.31 -6.20 28.66
N ALA A 171 -5.06 -6.36 29.77
CA ALA A 171 -6.35 -5.70 29.92
C ALA A 171 -6.21 -4.18 30.04
N VAL A 172 -5.15 -3.72 30.71
CA VAL A 172 -4.78 -2.31 30.81
C VAL A 172 -4.34 -1.77 29.43
N ILE A 173 -3.55 -2.54 28.68
CA ILE A 173 -3.10 -2.21 27.33
C ILE A 173 -4.28 -2.10 26.36
N GLN A 174 -5.21 -3.06 26.38
CA GLN A 174 -6.39 -3.04 25.50
C GLN A 174 -7.30 -1.86 25.83
N THR A 175 -7.50 -1.55 27.13
CA THR A 175 -8.31 -0.40 27.56
C THR A 175 -7.65 0.93 27.22
N GLN A 176 -6.31 0.98 27.18
CA GLN A 176 -5.53 2.17 26.86
C GLN A 176 -5.43 2.45 25.35
N LEU A 177 -5.58 1.42 24.50
CA LEU A 177 -5.57 1.57 23.05
C LEU A 177 -6.97 1.83 22.46
N ASN A 178 -8.02 1.75 23.28
CA ASN A 178 -9.37 2.07 22.82
C ASN A 178 -9.52 3.59 22.70
N PHE A 179 -9.88 4.04 21.51
CA PHE A 179 -10.22 5.44 21.29
C PHE A 179 -11.42 5.87 22.14
N SER A 180 -11.40 7.11 22.61
CA SER A 180 -12.55 7.64 23.35
C SER A 180 -13.79 7.70 22.44
N ARG A 181 -14.99 7.66 23.03
CA ARG A 181 -16.26 7.81 22.29
C ARG A 181 -16.32 9.09 21.45
N ASP A 182 -15.65 10.14 21.92
CA ASP A 182 -15.59 11.41 21.20
C ASP A 182 -14.68 11.32 19.97
N MET A 183 -13.52 10.67 20.10
CA MET A 183 -12.62 10.40 18.98
C MET A 183 -13.28 9.50 17.93
N GLU A 184 -14.05 8.48 18.35
CA GLU A 184 -14.81 7.62 17.45
C GLU A 184 -15.87 8.43 16.67
N ARG A 185 -16.63 9.29 17.35
CA ARG A 185 -17.62 10.17 16.70
C ARG A 185 -16.96 11.18 15.75
N GLU A 186 -15.80 11.71 16.12
CA GLU A 186 -15.00 12.59 15.27
C GLU A 186 -14.52 11.87 14.01
N ALA A 187 -14.00 10.63 14.16
CA ALA A 187 -13.55 9.80 13.05
C ALA A 187 -14.70 9.41 12.10
N ASP A 188 -15.87 9.03 12.65
CA ASP A 188 -17.06 8.72 11.85
C ASP A 188 -17.50 9.91 10.99
N ARG A 189 -17.63 11.09 11.61
CA ARG A 189 -18.10 12.30 10.92
C ARG A 189 -17.12 12.77 9.86
N THR A 190 -15.85 12.78 10.20
CA THR A 190 -14.78 13.18 9.28
C THR A 190 -14.69 12.18 8.15
N GLY A 191 -14.65 10.87 8.44
CA GLY A 191 -14.56 9.81 7.47
C GLY A 191 -15.76 9.78 6.50
N MET A 192 -16.99 9.86 7.04
CA MET A 192 -18.19 9.95 6.20
C MET A 192 -18.16 11.17 5.27
N GLY A 193 -17.59 12.29 5.75
CA GLY A 193 -17.40 13.48 4.95
C GLY A 193 -16.41 13.32 3.82
N LEU A 194 -15.48 12.37 3.87
CA LEU A 194 -14.52 12.07 2.79
C LEU A 194 -15.12 11.22 1.67
N MET A 195 -16.16 10.43 1.95
CA MET A 195 -16.70 9.44 1.01
C MET A 195 -17.13 10.06 -0.32
N GLN A 196 -18.04 11.03 -0.29
CA GLN A 196 -18.60 11.62 -1.50
C GLN A 196 -17.54 12.35 -2.35
N PRO A 197 -16.66 13.20 -1.79
CA PRO A 197 -15.57 13.81 -2.56
C PRO A 197 -14.60 12.79 -3.16
N ALA A 198 -14.43 11.63 -2.52
CA ALA A 198 -13.62 10.54 -3.04
C ALA A 198 -14.34 9.68 -4.10
N GLY A 199 -15.63 9.94 -4.37
CA GLY A 199 -16.43 9.21 -5.34
C GLY A 199 -17.11 7.96 -4.78
N TYR A 200 -17.26 7.87 -3.46
CA TYR A 200 -17.91 6.74 -2.77
C TYR A 200 -19.27 7.12 -2.20
N SER A 201 -20.16 6.13 -2.14
CA SER A 201 -21.46 6.29 -1.48
C SER A 201 -21.30 6.28 0.04
N GLN A 202 -21.89 7.28 0.70
CA GLN A 202 -21.96 7.33 2.17
C GLN A 202 -22.78 6.18 2.76
N ALA A 203 -23.64 5.52 1.97
CA ALA A 203 -24.36 4.31 2.37
C ALA A 203 -23.39 3.16 2.77
N GLY A 204 -22.14 3.15 2.26
CA GLY A 204 -21.12 2.21 2.67
C GLY A 204 -20.82 2.23 4.17
N PHE A 205 -20.83 3.40 4.81
CA PHE A 205 -20.71 3.52 6.27
C PHE A 205 -21.83 2.80 7.01
N VAL A 206 -23.08 3.06 6.60
CA VAL A 206 -24.24 2.46 7.26
C VAL A 206 -24.26 0.95 7.06
N SER A 207 -24.01 0.49 5.83
CA SER A 207 -23.93 -0.94 5.51
C SER A 207 -22.84 -1.65 6.31
N MET A 208 -21.66 -1.03 6.43
CA MET A 208 -20.59 -1.61 7.24
C MET A 208 -20.96 -1.64 8.73
N PHE A 209 -21.60 -0.58 9.26
CA PHE A 209 -22.09 -0.57 10.64
C PHE A 209 -23.13 -1.64 10.93
N GLU A 210 -24.02 -1.92 9.97
CA GLU A 210 -25.01 -3.01 10.08
C GLU A 210 -24.31 -4.37 10.16
N LYS A 211 -23.28 -4.61 9.34
CA LYS A 211 -22.45 -5.83 9.43
C LYS A 211 -21.76 -5.96 10.77
N LEU A 212 -21.12 -4.88 11.25
CA LEU A 212 -20.47 -4.84 12.54
C LEU A 212 -21.47 -5.09 13.69
N GLN A 213 -22.67 -4.50 13.61
CA GLN A 213 -23.73 -4.72 14.58
C GLN A 213 -24.22 -6.17 14.60
N GLN A 214 -24.38 -6.77 13.43
CA GLN A 214 -24.79 -8.18 13.32
C GLN A 214 -23.72 -9.10 13.94
N ALA A 215 -22.45 -8.86 13.63
CA ALA A 215 -21.33 -9.61 14.21
C ALA A 215 -21.31 -9.50 15.76
N ASN A 216 -21.51 -8.28 16.29
CA ASN A 216 -21.57 -8.04 17.73
C ASN A 216 -22.73 -8.77 18.42
N ARG A 217 -23.92 -8.86 17.76
CA ARG A 217 -25.09 -9.58 18.30
C ARG A 217 -24.92 -11.10 18.33
N MET A 218 -24.11 -11.65 17.42
CA MET A 218 -23.88 -13.10 17.32
C MET A 218 -22.84 -13.63 18.30
N ASN A 219 -22.44 -12.86 19.31
CA ASN A 219 -21.32 -13.15 20.21
C ASN A 219 -20.04 -13.42 19.41
N ASP A 220 -19.33 -12.36 19.07
CA ASP A 220 -18.05 -12.45 18.36
C ASP A 220 -17.11 -13.49 19.00
N ASN A 221 -16.84 -14.56 18.26
CA ASN A 221 -15.90 -15.63 18.65
C ASN A 221 -14.42 -15.18 18.54
N GLY A 222 -14.16 -13.87 18.48
CA GLY A 222 -12.83 -13.29 18.26
C GLY A 222 -12.53 -12.96 16.79
N SER A 223 -13.46 -13.18 15.87
CA SER A 223 -13.26 -12.93 14.44
C SER A 223 -13.31 -11.45 14.05
N TRP A 224 -13.79 -10.57 14.96
CA TRP A 224 -13.97 -9.15 14.70
C TRP A 224 -13.21 -8.26 15.71
N PRO A 225 -11.87 -8.31 15.76
CA PRO A 225 -11.05 -7.46 16.65
C PRO A 225 -11.31 -5.97 16.47
N TYR A 226 -11.74 -5.54 15.29
CA TYR A 226 -12.13 -4.17 14.98
C TYR A 226 -13.14 -3.60 15.98
N LEU A 227 -14.13 -4.40 16.41
CA LEU A 227 -15.13 -3.97 17.40
C LEU A 227 -14.57 -3.72 18.80
N ARG A 228 -13.38 -4.24 19.11
CA ARG A 228 -12.73 -4.03 20.42
C ARG A 228 -11.99 -2.70 20.48
N SER A 229 -11.33 -2.31 19.39
CA SER A 229 -10.64 -1.02 19.28
C SER A 229 -11.59 0.13 18.94
N HIS A 230 -12.69 -0.17 18.20
CA HIS A 230 -13.71 0.77 17.75
C HIS A 230 -15.10 0.34 18.20
N PRO A 231 -15.46 0.52 19.50
CA PRO A 231 -16.74 0.06 20.01
C PRO A 231 -17.92 0.70 19.28
N LEU A 232 -18.81 -0.13 18.72
CA LEU A 232 -19.98 0.33 18.01
C LEU A 232 -21.14 0.56 18.99
N THR A 233 -21.57 1.81 19.13
CA THR A 233 -22.71 2.20 19.97
C THR A 233 -23.94 2.50 19.12
N THR A 234 -25.13 2.37 19.71
CA THR A 234 -26.39 2.72 19.05
C THR A 234 -26.41 4.19 18.62
N GLU A 235 -25.75 5.08 19.38
CA GLU A 235 -25.63 6.50 19.04
C GLU A 235 -24.81 6.72 17.76
N ARG A 236 -23.67 6.00 17.58
CA ARG A 236 -22.86 6.10 16.38
C ARG A 236 -23.66 5.66 15.14
N ILE A 237 -24.39 4.54 15.25
CA ILE A 237 -25.25 4.03 14.16
C ILE A 237 -26.30 5.09 13.80
N ALA A 238 -27.02 5.62 14.80
CA ALA A 238 -28.07 6.61 14.58
C ALA A 238 -27.52 7.92 14.01
N ASP A 239 -26.33 8.41 14.48
CA ASP A 239 -25.68 9.61 13.93
C ASP A 239 -25.34 9.40 12.45
N MET A 240 -24.77 8.26 12.06
CA MET A 240 -24.43 7.98 10.65
C MET A 240 -25.69 7.84 9.77
N GLN A 241 -26.73 7.15 10.25
CA GLN A 241 -27.99 7.03 9.52
C GLN A 241 -28.67 8.39 9.30
N SER A 242 -28.66 9.27 10.32
CA SER A 242 -29.26 10.60 10.23
C SER A 242 -28.56 11.54 9.24
N ARG A 243 -27.28 11.27 8.93
CA ARG A 243 -26.46 12.06 8.01
C ARG A 243 -26.57 11.62 6.56
N LEU A 244 -27.18 10.47 6.30
CA LEU A 244 -27.42 10.05 4.92
C LEU A 244 -28.38 11.03 4.24
N PRO A 245 -28.05 11.52 3.04
CA PRO A 245 -29.01 12.25 2.22
C PRO A 245 -30.26 11.37 1.96
N ASN A 246 -31.44 11.96 1.93
CA ASN A 246 -32.72 11.24 1.75
C ASN A 246 -32.76 10.32 0.52
N ASN A 247 -31.91 10.54 -0.47
CA ASN A 247 -31.76 9.72 -1.67
C ASN A 247 -30.58 8.75 -1.64
N ALA A 248 -29.67 8.84 -0.65
CA ALA A 248 -28.46 8.01 -0.60
C ALA A 248 -28.74 6.53 -0.38
N ALA A 249 -29.77 6.21 0.40
CA ALA A 249 -30.21 4.82 0.62
C ALA A 249 -30.75 4.15 -0.67
N ARG A 250 -31.01 4.92 -1.72
CA ARG A 250 -31.46 4.45 -3.05
C ARG A 250 -30.33 4.38 -4.08
N GLN A 251 -29.13 4.88 -3.75
CA GLN A 251 -27.98 4.77 -4.66
C GLN A 251 -27.41 3.35 -4.56
N PRO A 252 -27.25 2.64 -5.69
CA PRO A 252 -26.60 1.35 -5.67
C PRO A 252 -25.18 1.51 -5.13
N GLN A 253 -24.83 0.69 -4.16
CA GLN A 253 -23.43 0.57 -3.74
C GLN A 253 -22.64 -0.03 -4.91
N ASP A 254 -21.38 0.38 -5.08
CA ASP A 254 -20.49 -0.26 -6.05
C ASP A 254 -20.13 -1.69 -5.60
N THR A 255 -21.05 -2.61 -5.91
CA THR A 255 -20.85 -4.06 -5.75
C THR A 255 -20.22 -4.67 -6.99
N GLY A 256 -19.49 -3.86 -7.77
CA GLY A 256 -18.97 -4.24 -9.07
C GLY A 256 -18.10 -5.49 -9.05
N MET A 257 -17.91 -6.09 -10.23
CA MET A 257 -17.16 -7.35 -10.41
C MET A 257 -15.77 -7.30 -9.76
N VAL A 258 -15.07 -6.16 -9.85
CA VAL A 258 -13.74 -6.00 -9.25
C VAL A 258 -13.78 -6.13 -7.72
N ALA A 259 -14.75 -5.54 -7.06
CA ALA A 259 -14.90 -5.65 -5.61
C ALA A 259 -15.14 -7.11 -5.18
N GLN A 260 -16.00 -7.84 -5.91
CA GLN A 260 -16.26 -9.25 -5.65
C GLN A 260 -15.02 -10.13 -5.88
N MET A 261 -14.24 -9.86 -6.93
CA MET A 261 -12.98 -10.57 -7.20
C MET A 261 -11.94 -10.29 -6.09
N MET A 262 -11.83 -9.06 -5.61
CA MET A 262 -10.85 -8.71 -4.57
C MET A 262 -11.25 -9.28 -3.20
N SER A 263 -12.54 -9.32 -2.89
CA SER A 263 -13.05 -10.07 -1.74
C SER A 263 -12.71 -11.57 -1.84
N ALA A 264 -12.89 -12.17 -3.02
CA ALA A 264 -12.52 -13.56 -3.28
C ALA A 264 -11.02 -13.80 -3.11
N ARG A 265 -10.17 -12.90 -3.64
CA ARG A 265 -8.71 -12.95 -3.46
C ARG A 265 -8.33 -12.89 -1.98
N ALA A 266 -8.91 -11.96 -1.24
CA ALA A 266 -8.65 -11.80 0.19
C ALA A 266 -9.03 -13.04 0.99
N LYS A 267 -10.14 -13.73 0.66
CA LYS A 267 -10.55 -15.01 1.27
C LYS A 267 -9.47 -16.08 1.10
N ILE A 268 -8.94 -16.24 -0.10
CA ILE A 268 -7.86 -17.22 -0.37
C ILE A 268 -6.56 -16.83 0.36
N LEU A 269 -6.20 -15.56 0.33
CA LEU A 269 -5.00 -15.06 0.99
C LEU A 269 -5.07 -15.14 2.53
N SER A 270 -6.26 -15.29 3.10
CA SER A 270 -6.47 -15.53 4.53
C SER A 270 -6.10 -16.96 4.98
N LYS A 271 -5.54 -17.80 4.12
CA LYS A 271 -5.14 -19.20 4.37
C LYS A 271 -6.26 -20.08 4.93
N PRO A 272 -7.35 -20.27 4.19
CA PRO A 272 -8.45 -21.14 4.60
C PRO A 272 -8.03 -22.59 4.67
N GLU A 273 -8.72 -23.36 5.50
CA GLU A 273 -8.52 -24.80 5.60
C GLU A 273 -8.85 -25.51 4.26
N PRO A 274 -8.19 -26.65 3.95
CA PRO A 274 -8.40 -27.37 2.70
C PRO A 274 -9.86 -27.76 2.43
N THR A 275 -10.64 -28.04 3.47
CA THR A 275 -12.08 -28.33 3.36
C THR A 275 -12.87 -27.13 2.86
N VAL A 276 -12.53 -25.94 3.28
CA VAL A 276 -13.14 -24.69 2.82
C VAL A 276 -12.77 -24.41 1.37
N LEU A 277 -11.52 -24.65 0.98
CA LEU A 277 -11.09 -24.56 -0.43
C LEU A 277 -11.90 -25.51 -1.32
N GLN A 278 -12.15 -26.75 -0.86
CA GLN A 278 -12.96 -27.72 -1.61
C GLN A 278 -14.40 -27.22 -1.80
N GLN A 279 -15.02 -26.66 -0.76
CA GLN A 279 -16.35 -26.09 -0.84
C GLN A 279 -16.42 -24.95 -1.85
N TRP A 280 -15.46 -24.02 -1.81
CA TRP A 280 -15.40 -22.91 -2.74
C TRP A 280 -15.14 -23.35 -4.19
N ALA A 281 -14.29 -24.35 -4.39
CA ALA A 281 -14.03 -24.93 -5.69
C ALA A 281 -15.27 -25.60 -6.31
N GLN A 282 -16.15 -26.19 -5.49
CA GLN A 282 -17.35 -26.87 -5.94
C GLN A 282 -18.56 -25.94 -6.10
N TRP A 283 -18.55 -24.79 -5.44
CA TRP A 283 -19.68 -23.84 -5.43
C TRP A 283 -20.16 -23.46 -6.82
N VAL A 284 -19.25 -23.28 -7.78
CA VAL A 284 -19.59 -22.89 -9.15
C VAL A 284 -20.32 -23.96 -9.96
N GLN A 285 -20.46 -25.17 -9.41
CA GLN A 285 -21.20 -26.28 -10.01
C GLN A 285 -22.60 -26.43 -9.42
N THR A 286 -22.97 -25.62 -8.44
CA THR A 286 -24.26 -25.70 -7.76
C THR A 286 -25.35 -24.93 -8.51
N PRO A 287 -26.64 -25.31 -8.38
CA PRO A 287 -27.75 -24.56 -8.98
C PRO A 287 -27.84 -23.10 -8.46
N GLU A 288 -27.48 -22.88 -7.22
CA GLU A 288 -27.51 -21.56 -6.57
C GLU A 288 -26.53 -20.58 -7.22
N PHE A 289 -25.41 -21.06 -7.73
CA PHE A 289 -24.46 -20.23 -8.49
C PHE A 289 -25.11 -19.60 -9.73
N ALA A 290 -25.96 -20.34 -10.45
CA ALA A 290 -26.64 -19.82 -11.63
C ALA A 290 -27.65 -18.69 -11.32
N GLN A 291 -28.16 -18.64 -10.08
CA GLN A 291 -29.11 -17.62 -9.61
C GLN A 291 -28.40 -16.32 -9.14
N GLN A 292 -27.08 -16.33 -9.00
CA GLN A 292 -26.31 -15.16 -8.58
C GLN A 292 -26.24 -14.09 -9.67
N THR A 293 -26.05 -12.83 -9.25
CA THR A 293 -25.78 -11.72 -10.19
C THR A 293 -24.45 -11.95 -10.92
N ALA A 294 -24.23 -11.25 -12.03
CA ALA A 294 -22.98 -11.34 -12.78
C ALA A 294 -21.78 -10.95 -11.91
N GLU A 295 -21.94 -9.95 -11.03
CA GLU A 295 -20.91 -9.50 -10.10
C GLU A 295 -20.56 -10.60 -9.09
N GLN A 296 -21.54 -11.21 -8.46
CA GLN A 296 -21.34 -12.31 -7.52
C GLN A 296 -20.70 -13.53 -8.18
N ARG A 297 -21.16 -13.88 -9.40
CA ARG A 297 -20.56 -14.97 -10.19
C ARG A 297 -19.10 -14.70 -10.53
N SER A 298 -18.75 -13.45 -10.83
CA SER A 298 -17.34 -13.10 -11.11
C SER A 298 -16.44 -13.36 -9.90
N GLY A 299 -16.88 -12.99 -8.69
CA GLY A 299 -16.17 -13.31 -7.46
C GLY A 299 -16.10 -14.81 -7.18
N ALA A 300 -17.20 -15.55 -7.39
CA ALA A 300 -17.25 -17.00 -7.18
C ALA A 300 -16.31 -17.76 -8.16
N LEU A 301 -16.27 -17.37 -9.44
CA LEU A 301 -15.35 -17.96 -10.43
C LEU A 301 -13.88 -17.63 -10.10
N TYR A 302 -13.59 -16.40 -9.71
CA TYR A 302 -12.26 -15.99 -9.26
C TYR A 302 -11.81 -16.83 -8.06
N LEU A 303 -12.69 -17.00 -7.06
CA LEU A 303 -12.47 -17.80 -5.88
C LEU A 303 -12.23 -19.28 -6.23
N ALA A 304 -13.07 -19.86 -7.10
CA ALA A 304 -12.98 -21.24 -7.54
C ALA A 304 -11.68 -21.50 -8.32
N ALA A 305 -11.24 -20.56 -9.17
CA ALA A 305 -9.98 -20.67 -9.89
C ALA A 305 -8.79 -20.74 -8.92
N MET A 306 -8.71 -19.82 -7.96
CA MET A 306 -7.64 -19.82 -6.95
C MET A 306 -7.72 -21.05 -6.03
N ALA A 307 -8.91 -21.44 -5.57
CA ALA A 307 -9.10 -22.60 -4.71
C ALA A 307 -8.67 -23.91 -5.40
N ASN A 308 -9.10 -24.12 -6.65
CA ASN A 308 -8.68 -25.27 -7.43
C ASN A 308 -7.15 -25.27 -7.67
N HIS A 309 -6.56 -24.13 -7.95
CA HIS A 309 -5.11 -24.01 -8.11
C HIS A 309 -4.37 -24.42 -6.82
N GLN A 310 -4.79 -23.91 -5.65
CA GLN A 310 -4.17 -24.31 -4.36
C GLN A 310 -4.37 -25.80 -4.04
N LEU A 311 -5.47 -26.40 -4.51
CA LEU A 311 -5.71 -27.86 -4.39
C LEU A 311 -4.97 -28.69 -5.44
N GLY A 312 -4.13 -28.09 -6.30
CA GLY A 312 -3.40 -28.76 -7.38
C GLY A 312 -4.29 -29.23 -8.54
N ARG A 313 -5.52 -28.72 -8.66
CA ARG A 313 -6.50 -29.12 -9.68
C ARG A 313 -6.43 -28.20 -10.89
N THR A 314 -5.46 -28.40 -11.77
CA THR A 314 -5.17 -27.48 -12.88
C THR A 314 -6.35 -27.35 -13.87
N ALA A 315 -6.96 -28.45 -14.32
CA ALA A 315 -8.04 -28.39 -15.30
C ALA A 315 -9.30 -27.66 -14.76
N PRO A 316 -9.81 -27.93 -13.54
CA PRO A 316 -10.89 -27.14 -12.95
C PRO A 316 -10.54 -25.67 -12.72
N ALA A 317 -9.29 -25.36 -12.35
CA ALA A 317 -8.84 -23.96 -12.22
C ALA A 317 -8.92 -23.22 -13.57
N GLN A 318 -8.42 -23.87 -14.64
CA GLN A 318 -8.49 -23.32 -15.99
C GLN A 318 -9.94 -23.14 -16.46
N ALA A 319 -10.82 -24.10 -16.23
CA ALA A 319 -12.22 -24.02 -16.60
C ALA A 319 -12.94 -22.83 -15.89
N ALA A 320 -12.62 -22.59 -14.62
CA ALA A 320 -13.15 -21.44 -13.88
C ALA A 320 -12.64 -20.09 -14.45
N LEU A 321 -11.35 -20.04 -14.84
CA LEU A 321 -10.77 -18.85 -15.51
C LEU A 321 -11.44 -18.57 -16.86
N ASP A 322 -11.69 -19.60 -17.68
CA ASP A 322 -12.30 -19.43 -19.00
C ASP A 322 -13.77 -18.95 -18.89
N GLN A 323 -14.49 -19.45 -17.90
CA GLN A 323 -15.83 -18.94 -17.59
C GLN A 323 -15.79 -17.50 -17.08
N LEU A 324 -14.79 -17.15 -16.26
CA LEU A 324 -14.60 -15.80 -15.77
C LEU A 324 -14.32 -14.83 -16.93
N ASP A 325 -13.39 -15.18 -17.82
CA ASP A 325 -13.05 -14.36 -19.01
C ASP A 325 -14.30 -14.10 -19.85
N THR A 326 -15.11 -15.13 -20.09
CA THR A 326 -16.39 -14.99 -20.82
C THR A 326 -17.35 -14.04 -20.12
N LEU A 327 -17.46 -14.14 -18.80
CA LEU A 327 -18.39 -13.32 -18.00
C LEU A 327 -18.00 -11.83 -17.99
N VAL A 328 -16.69 -11.52 -17.98
CA VAL A 328 -16.20 -10.16 -17.75
C VAL A 328 -15.95 -9.35 -19.03
N GLN A 329 -16.10 -9.93 -20.22
CA GLN A 329 -15.72 -9.34 -21.52
C GLN A 329 -16.15 -7.89 -21.73
N ALA A 330 -17.35 -7.52 -21.26
CA ALA A 330 -17.91 -6.18 -21.42
C ALA A 330 -17.39 -5.15 -20.38
N LYS A 331 -16.55 -5.57 -19.43
CA LYS A 331 -16.09 -4.75 -18.30
C LYS A 331 -14.55 -4.67 -18.26
N PRO A 332 -13.92 -3.67 -18.89
CA PRO A 332 -12.46 -3.61 -19.06
C PRO A 332 -11.66 -3.77 -17.76
N GLN A 333 -12.13 -3.19 -16.65
CA GLN A 333 -11.46 -3.33 -15.35
C GLN A 333 -11.54 -4.76 -14.81
N ALA A 334 -12.67 -5.45 -15.01
CA ALA A 334 -12.83 -6.84 -14.61
C ALA A 334 -12.02 -7.78 -15.51
N VAL A 335 -11.96 -7.53 -16.83
CA VAL A 335 -11.06 -8.23 -17.76
C VAL A 335 -9.61 -8.13 -17.28
N ARG A 336 -9.16 -6.92 -16.94
CA ARG A 336 -7.81 -6.71 -16.40
C ARG A 336 -7.55 -7.56 -15.16
N GLN A 337 -8.49 -7.60 -14.22
CA GLN A 337 -8.33 -8.42 -13.00
C GLN A 337 -8.30 -9.93 -13.29
N ALA A 338 -9.08 -10.40 -14.26
CA ALA A 338 -9.03 -11.80 -14.69
C ALA A 338 -7.68 -12.15 -15.34
N GLN A 339 -7.11 -11.26 -16.16
CA GLN A 339 -5.79 -11.46 -16.76
C GLN A 339 -4.65 -11.41 -15.72
N LEU A 340 -4.73 -10.51 -14.74
CA LEU A 340 -3.78 -10.48 -13.61
C LEU A 340 -3.85 -11.77 -12.79
N LEU A 341 -5.06 -12.30 -12.52
CA LEU A 341 -5.23 -13.59 -11.87
C LEU A 341 -4.58 -14.71 -12.69
N ARG A 342 -4.84 -14.76 -13.98
CA ARG A 342 -4.28 -15.78 -14.87
C ARG A 342 -2.74 -15.73 -14.86
N ALA A 343 -2.16 -14.54 -14.89
CA ALA A 343 -0.72 -14.35 -14.78
C ALA A 343 -0.17 -14.82 -13.43
N ASP A 344 -0.83 -14.46 -12.34
CA ASP A 344 -0.43 -14.82 -10.98
C ASP A 344 -0.46 -16.35 -10.75
N LEU A 345 -1.52 -17.02 -11.20
CA LEU A 345 -1.62 -18.48 -11.13
C LEU A 345 -0.56 -19.17 -12.00
N ALA A 346 -0.26 -18.63 -13.19
CA ALA A 346 0.81 -19.13 -14.04
C ALA A 346 2.20 -18.97 -13.42
N LEU A 347 2.47 -17.85 -12.73
CA LEU A 347 3.70 -17.61 -11.99
C LEU A 347 3.85 -18.60 -10.83
N THR A 348 2.78 -18.86 -10.10
CA THR A 348 2.77 -19.82 -9.00
C THR A 348 2.97 -21.27 -9.49
N ALA A 349 2.42 -21.59 -10.68
CA ALA A 349 2.62 -22.86 -11.37
C ALA A 349 3.99 -22.99 -12.06
N ARG A 350 4.84 -21.95 -12.01
CA ARG A 350 6.12 -21.88 -12.71
C ARG A 350 6.02 -22.05 -14.24
N THR A 351 4.99 -21.44 -14.82
CA THR A 351 4.78 -21.39 -16.28
C THR A 351 4.89 -19.94 -16.78
N PRO A 352 6.11 -19.37 -16.83
CA PRO A 352 6.31 -17.96 -17.14
C PRO A 352 5.80 -17.55 -18.51
N ASP A 353 5.83 -18.43 -19.54
CA ASP A 353 5.31 -18.14 -20.87
C ASP A 353 3.79 -17.88 -20.85
N ALA A 354 3.04 -18.67 -20.05
CA ALA A 354 1.61 -18.46 -19.84
C ALA A 354 1.34 -17.13 -19.10
N ALA A 355 2.18 -16.79 -18.12
CA ALA A 355 2.10 -15.51 -17.42
C ALA A 355 2.35 -14.33 -18.37
N LEU A 356 3.37 -14.40 -19.22
CA LEU A 356 3.65 -13.38 -20.23
C LEU A 356 2.51 -13.24 -21.24
N THR A 357 1.90 -14.33 -21.66
CA THR A 357 0.74 -14.33 -22.56
C THR A 357 -0.45 -13.61 -21.92
N ALA A 358 -0.75 -13.91 -20.66
CA ALA A 358 -1.83 -13.24 -19.94
C ALA A 358 -1.57 -11.74 -19.75
N LEU A 359 -0.34 -11.36 -19.39
CA LEU A 359 0.06 -9.96 -19.25
C LEU A 359 0.05 -9.21 -20.58
N ALA A 360 0.42 -9.86 -21.70
CA ALA A 360 0.39 -9.25 -23.03
C ALA A 360 -1.03 -8.87 -23.46
N ALA A 361 -2.05 -9.60 -23.03
CA ALA A 361 -3.45 -9.24 -23.30
C ALA A 361 -3.88 -7.91 -22.65
N VAL A 362 -3.17 -7.47 -21.62
CA VAL A 362 -3.43 -6.20 -20.91
C VAL A 362 -2.54 -5.05 -21.41
N VAL A 363 -1.37 -5.36 -21.95
CA VAL A 363 -0.31 -4.41 -22.35
C VAL A 363 -0.64 -3.50 -23.56
N PRO A 364 -1.49 -3.84 -24.58
CA PRO A 364 -1.71 -2.97 -25.74
C PRO A 364 -2.19 -1.55 -25.41
N THR A 365 -2.84 -1.35 -24.26
CA THR A 365 -3.29 -0.03 -23.80
C THR A 365 -2.16 0.79 -23.15
N ALA A 366 -1.24 0.12 -22.44
CA ALA A 366 -0.11 0.77 -21.75
C ALA A 366 0.99 1.20 -22.74
N GLN A 367 1.31 0.38 -23.75
CA GLN A 367 2.32 0.75 -24.75
C GLN A 367 1.92 1.96 -25.59
N LYS A 368 0.63 2.16 -25.88
CA LYS A 368 0.16 3.35 -26.62
C LYS A 368 0.30 4.64 -25.81
N SER A 369 0.13 4.58 -24.49
CA SER A 369 0.31 5.75 -23.64
C SER A 369 1.80 6.11 -23.44
N PHE A 370 2.69 5.12 -23.33
CA PHE A 370 4.13 5.35 -23.20
C PHE A 370 4.74 5.94 -24.50
N ALA A 371 4.37 5.44 -25.67
CA ALA A 371 4.87 5.95 -26.94
C ALA A 371 4.42 7.41 -27.20
N SER A 372 3.20 7.77 -26.81
CA SER A 372 2.71 9.14 -26.95
C SER A 372 3.33 10.12 -25.95
N GLN A 373 3.64 9.69 -24.72
CA GLN A 373 4.31 10.53 -23.74
C GLN A 373 5.79 10.75 -24.04
N THR A 374 6.49 9.74 -24.57
CA THR A 374 7.90 9.90 -24.98
C THR A 374 8.05 10.85 -26.18
N THR A 375 7.08 10.85 -27.09
CA THR A 375 7.10 11.77 -28.25
C THR A 375 6.81 13.22 -27.84
N THR A 376 5.97 13.43 -26.81
CA THR A 376 5.63 14.77 -26.31
C THR A 376 6.75 15.38 -25.46
N ILE A 377 7.52 14.55 -24.73
CA ILE A 377 8.69 15.01 -23.97
C ILE A 377 9.86 15.38 -24.90
N SER A 378 10.03 14.67 -26.02
CA SER A 378 11.08 14.98 -27.01
C SER A 378 10.84 16.31 -27.74
N SER A 379 9.57 16.76 -27.87
CA SER A 379 9.26 18.05 -28.52
C SER A 379 9.28 19.24 -27.57
N ALA A 380 9.20 19.02 -26.23
CA ALA A 380 9.23 20.10 -25.24
C ALA A 380 10.65 20.44 -24.73
N THR A 381 11.63 19.55 -24.96
CA THR A 381 13.00 19.74 -24.44
C THR A 381 13.96 20.42 -25.42
N THR A 382 13.50 20.74 -26.63
CA THR A 382 14.33 21.41 -27.65
C THR A 382 14.32 22.94 -27.58
N GLY A 383 13.69 23.51 -26.56
CA GLY A 383 13.51 24.97 -26.44
C GLY A 383 14.31 25.71 -25.38
N LEU A 384 15.06 25.04 -24.51
CA LEU A 384 15.81 25.71 -23.43
C LEU A 384 17.12 24.96 -23.12
N VAL A 385 18.08 25.01 -24.03
CA VAL A 385 19.50 24.84 -23.68
C VAL A 385 20.18 26.16 -24.00
N SER A 386 20.27 27.04 -23.01
CA SER A 386 21.22 28.15 -23.02
C SER A 386 22.63 27.54 -22.99
N GLU A 387 23.41 27.80 -24.03
CA GLU A 387 24.82 27.48 -24.08
C GLU A 387 25.57 28.12 -22.89
N ALA A 388 26.00 27.30 -21.95
CA ALA A 388 26.99 27.73 -20.98
C ALA A 388 28.34 27.79 -21.70
N VAL A 389 28.83 28.98 -21.97
CA VAL A 389 30.19 29.21 -22.51
C VAL A 389 31.20 28.91 -21.41
N ILE A 390 31.88 27.80 -21.53
CA ILE A 390 33.03 27.48 -20.68
C ILE A 390 34.29 28.12 -21.31
N SER A 391 34.81 29.17 -20.68
CA SER A 391 36.09 29.73 -21.05
C SER A 391 37.19 29.12 -20.18
N ARG A 392 38.29 28.67 -20.80
CA ARG A 392 39.51 28.25 -20.12
C ARG A 392 40.44 29.45 -19.95
N GLY A 393 40.77 29.76 -18.72
CA GLY A 393 41.88 30.69 -18.43
C GLY A 393 43.24 30.04 -18.66
N ALA A 394 44.24 30.88 -18.88
CA ALA A 394 45.61 30.47 -19.23
C ALA A 394 46.38 29.73 -18.10
N ASP A 395 45.79 29.59 -16.92
CA ASP A 395 46.40 29.00 -15.72
C ASP A 395 45.75 27.64 -15.31
N ASN A 396 44.90 27.08 -16.13
CA ASN A 396 44.25 25.77 -15.92
C ASN A 396 43.33 25.67 -14.67
N SER A 397 42.92 26.80 -14.09
CA SER A 397 41.94 26.84 -12.99
C SER A 397 40.49 27.03 -13.50
N LEU A 398 39.54 26.30 -12.93
CA LEU A 398 38.10 26.44 -13.15
C LEU A 398 37.56 27.43 -12.11
N SER A 399 37.10 28.61 -12.55
CA SER A 399 36.36 29.54 -11.70
C SER A 399 34.87 29.58 -12.10
N ILE A 400 33.99 29.39 -11.12
CA ILE A 400 32.55 29.62 -11.24
C ILE A 400 32.31 31.05 -10.75
N SER A 401 31.73 31.92 -11.59
CA SER A 401 31.42 33.28 -11.20
C SER A 401 30.22 33.33 -10.25
N ASP A 402 30.31 34.20 -9.23
CA ASP A 402 29.31 34.39 -8.15
C ASP A 402 27.94 34.97 -8.60
N ALA A 403 27.61 34.97 -9.89
CA ALA A 403 26.39 35.56 -10.41
C ALA A 403 25.11 34.71 -10.20
N ASP A 404 25.23 33.46 -9.72
CA ASP A 404 24.09 32.53 -9.58
C ASP A 404 23.61 32.30 -8.14
N ARG A 405 24.02 33.13 -7.17
CA ARG A 405 23.60 32.99 -5.78
C ARG A 405 22.19 33.48 -5.47
N ASP A 406 21.56 34.22 -6.36
CA ASP A 406 20.23 34.83 -6.18
C ASP A 406 19.15 34.32 -7.15
N ALA A 407 19.34 33.16 -7.77
CA ALA A 407 18.27 32.54 -8.54
C ALA A 407 17.18 32.05 -7.57
N PRO A 408 15.90 32.47 -7.74
CA PRO A 408 14.82 32.01 -6.88
C PRO A 408 14.71 30.49 -7.02
N LEU A 409 14.72 29.79 -5.87
CA LEU A 409 14.42 28.38 -5.78
C LEU A 409 13.13 28.11 -6.55
N LEU A 410 13.18 27.25 -7.55
CA LEU A 410 11.98 26.80 -8.26
C LEU A 410 10.98 26.30 -7.22
N PRO A 411 9.70 26.67 -7.31
CA PRO A 411 8.69 26.15 -6.42
C PRO A 411 8.68 24.61 -6.51
N PRO A 412 8.43 23.92 -5.39
CA PRO A 412 8.36 22.46 -5.41
C PRO A 412 7.38 22.03 -6.49
N ALA A 413 7.80 21.10 -7.34
CA ALA A 413 6.98 20.58 -8.43
C ALA A 413 5.63 20.16 -7.86
N GLN A 414 4.56 20.79 -8.34
CA GLN A 414 3.20 20.41 -7.98
C GLN A 414 3.04 18.92 -8.35
N PRO A 415 2.51 18.08 -7.44
CA PRO A 415 2.25 16.70 -7.79
C PRO A 415 1.28 16.68 -8.97
N ALA A 416 1.73 16.12 -10.08
CA ALA A 416 0.96 16.01 -11.30
C ALA A 416 -0.38 15.33 -11.01
N ALA A 417 -1.47 16.02 -11.34
CA ALA A 417 -2.80 15.45 -11.33
C ALA A 417 -2.86 14.28 -12.33
N SER A 418 -3.14 13.13 -11.84
CA SER A 418 -3.65 11.88 -12.41
C SER A 418 -2.88 10.62 -11.98
N THR A 419 -3.21 10.16 -10.80
CA THR A 419 -2.73 8.87 -10.28
C THR A 419 -3.52 7.66 -10.81
N LYS A 420 -4.62 7.87 -11.52
CA LYS A 420 -5.50 6.76 -11.99
C LYS A 420 -4.87 5.82 -13.04
N GLY A 421 -3.95 6.32 -13.87
CA GLY A 421 -3.27 5.47 -14.88
C GLY A 421 -1.97 4.84 -14.37
N GLN A 422 -1.29 5.48 -13.43
CA GLN A 422 0.04 5.05 -12.97
C GLN A 422 0.00 3.89 -11.97
N ALA A 423 -1.05 3.81 -11.12
CA ALA A 423 -1.21 2.72 -10.17
C ALA A 423 -1.48 1.36 -10.87
N GLN A 424 -2.09 1.39 -12.06
CA GLN A 424 -2.38 0.18 -12.83
C GLN A 424 -1.13 -0.44 -13.46
N ASP A 425 -0.17 0.39 -13.86
CA ASP A 425 1.06 -0.08 -14.49
C ASP A 425 2.01 -0.77 -13.50
N ARG A 426 2.00 -0.35 -12.22
CA ARG A 426 2.86 -0.90 -11.16
C ARG A 426 2.67 -2.40 -10.98
N THR A 427 1.44 -2.87 -10.84
CA THR A 427 1.14 -4.30 -10.60
C THR A 427 1.54 -5.15 -11.79
N GLN A 428 1.26 -4.68 -13.01
CA GLN A 428 1.67 -5.36 -14.24
C GLN A 428 3.20 -5.46 -14.35
N LEU A 429 3.92 -4.38 -14.03
CA LEU A 429 5.37 -4.34 -14.07
C LEU A 429 6.00 -5.31 -13.06
N ILE A 430 5.42 -5.42 -11.85
CA ILE A 430 5.90 -6.37 -10.84
C ILE A 430 5.69 -7.80 -11.30
N LEU A 431 4.48 -8.15 -11.79
CA LEU A 431 4.19 -9.50 -12.29
C LEU A 431 5.03 -9.83 -13.54
N LEU A 432 5.24 -8.85 -14.42
CA LEU A 432 6.10 -8.99 -15.58
C LEU A 432 7.55 -9.26 -15.17
N ALA A 433 8.07 -8.55 -14.18
CA ALA A 433 9.42 -8.79 -13.66
C ALA A 433 9.55 -10.19 -13.07
N GLN A 434 8.53 -10.67 -12.34
CA GLN A 434 8.50 -12.03 -11.80
C GLN A 434 8.47 -13.09 -12.90
N ALA A 435 7.71 -12.86 -13.99
CA ALA A 435 7.65 -13.76 -15.13
C ALA A 435 9.00 -13.83 -15.85
N LEU A 436 9.60 -12.69 -16.15
CA LEU A 436 10.91 -12.60 -16.79
C LEU A 436 12.02 -13.25 -15.93
N ALA A 437 11.95 -13.10 -14.62
CA ALA A 437 12.91 -13.72 -13.70
C ALA A 437 12.81 -15.26 -13.62
N GLN A 438 11.69 -15.84 -14.04
CA GLN A 438 11.48 -17.29 -14.10
C GLN A 438 11.87 -17.91 -15.45
N LEU A 439 12.13 -17.10 -16.49
CA LEU A 439 12.50 -17.62 -17.81
C LEU A 439 13.91 -18.23 -17.81
N PRO A 440 14.12 -19.32 -18.56
CA PRO A 440 15.46 -19.82 -18.86
C PRO A 440 16.30 -18.77 -19.59
N THR A 441 17.61 -18.75 -19.35
CA THR A 441 18.55 -17.77 -19.94
C THR A 441 18.45 -17.70 -21.47
N ALA A 442 18.25 -18.84 -22.14
CA ALA A 442 18.10 -18.89 -23.61
C ALA A 442 16.86 -18.12 -24.11
N GLN A 443 15.76 -18.15 -23.38
CA GLN A 443 14.53 -17.42 -23.72
C GLN A 443 14.63 -15.93 -23.37
N LEU A 444 15.36 -15.58 -22.31
CA LEU A 444 15.57 -14.19 -21.91
C LEU A 444 16.22 -13.35 -23.01
N ALA A 445 17.15 -13.93 -23.79
CA ALA A 445 17.78 -13.24 -24.90
C ALA A 445 16.75 -12.79 -25.96
N GLN A 446 15.69 -13.57 -26.18
CA GLN A 446 14.59 -13.25 -27.10
C GLN A 446 13.66 -12.17 -26.54
N GLN A 447 13.62 -11.99 -25.21
CA GLN A 447 12.78 -11.03 -24.50
C GLN A 447 13.52 -9.73 -24.12
N SER A 448 14.64 -9.43 -24.78
CA SER A 448 15.52 -8.27 -24.45
C SER A 448 14.82 -6.91 -24.49
N SER A 449 13.84 -6.72 -25.39
CA SER A 449 13.03 -5.50 -25.47
C SER A 449 12.06 -5.38 -24.29
N LEU A 450 11.42 -6.48 -23.93
CA LEU A 450 10.48 -6.55 -22.79
C LEU A 450 11.21 -6.37 -21.46
N LEU A 451 12.40 -6.96 -21.31
CA LEU A 451 13.29 -6.75 -20.16
C LEU A 451 13.67 -5.26 -19.98
N ARG A 452 14.03 -4.58 -21.07
CA ARG A 452 14.33 -3.14 -21.02
C ARG A 452 13.10 -2.32 -20.65
N SER A 453 11.94 -2.63 -21.23
CA SER A 453 10.68 -1.96 -20.92
C SER A 453 10.30 -2.11 -19.44
N ALA A 454 10.36 -3.34 -18.90
CA ALA A 454 10.09 -3.61 -17.50
C ALA A 454 11.08 -2.88 -16.57
N SER A 455 12.38 -2.90 -16.89
CA SER A 455 13.41 -2.18 -16.13
C SER A 455 13.14 -0.68 -16.09
N ASN A 456 12.87 -0.06 -17.23
CA ASN A 456 12.60 1.38 -17.32
C ASN A 456 11.30 1.76 -16.60
N GLY A 457 10.24 0.96 -16.75
CA GLY A 457 8.97 1.18 -16.06
C GLY A 457 9.15 1.11 -14.53
N LEU A 458 9.82 0.08 -14.01
CA LEU A 458 10.08 -0.06 -12.58
C LEU A 458 11.00 1.05 -12.04
N GLN A 459 12.01 1.49 -12.81
CA GLN A 459 12.83 2.64 -12.43
C GLN A 459 12.00 3.92 -12.31
N THR A 460 11.03 4.12 -13.18
CA THR A 460 10.08 5.23 -13.10
C THR A 460 9.21 5.12 -11.83
N VAL A 461 8.69 3.93 -11.54
CA VAL A 461 7.89 3.69 -10.32
C VAL A 461 8.69 4.03 -9.07
N VAL A 462 9.92 3.52 -8.93
CA VAL A 462 10.74 3.77 -7.72
C VAL A 462 11.26 5.20 -7.63
N ALA A 463 11.40 5.91 -8.75
CA ALA A 463 11.72 7.34 -8.75
C ALA A 463 10.54 8.19 -8.24
N GLN A 464 9.31 7.83 -8.59
CA GLN A 464 8.09 8.52 -8.15
C GLN A 464 7.67 8.12 -6.73
N THR A 465 7.87 6.85 -6.39
CA THR A 465 7.52 6.26 -5.08
C THR A 465 8.71 5.53 -4.46
N PRO A 466 9.70 6.25 -3.91
CA PRO A 466 10.95 5.65 -3.38
C PRO A 466 10.73 4.67 -2.22
N LYS A 467 9.57 4.73 -1.56
CA LYS A 467 9.18 3.83 -0.46
C LYS A 467 8.41 2.58 -0.95
N ASP A 468 8.37 2.31 -2.24
CA ASP A 468 7.76 1.10 -2.80
C ASP A 468 8.75 -0.08 -2.77
N ALA A 469 8.75 -0.82 -1.67
CA ALA A 469 9.64 -1.96 -1.46
C ALA A 469 9.44 -3.05 -2.52
N ALA A 470 8.19 -3.35 -2.90
CA ALA A 470 7.88 -4.39 -3.90
C ALA A 470 8.39 -4.02 -5.30
N ALA A 471 8.31 -2.75 -5.69
CA ALA A 471 8.87 -2.29 -6.95
C ALA A 471 10.41 -2.37 -6.95
N TRP A 472 11.08 -2.01 -5.85
CA TRP A 472 12.52 -2.20 -5.68
C TRP A 472 12.93 -3.67 -5.76
N GLN A 473 12.16 -4.58 -5.14
CA GLN A 473 12.39 -6.01 -5.17
C GLN A 473 12.26 -6.56 -6.59
N ALA A 474 11.21 -6.15 -7.32
CA ALA A 474 11.00 -6.50 -8.73
C ALA A 474 12.16 -5.98 -9.61
N LEU A 475 12.61 -4.75 -9.37
CA LEU A 475 13.73 -4.14 -10.09
C LEU A 475 15.05 -4.88 -9.82
N SER A 476 15.29 -5.32 -8.57
CA SER A 476 16.43 -6.18 -8.25
C SER A 476 16.43 -7.47 -9.06
N SER A 477 15.27 -8.13 -9.17
CA SER A 477 15.12 -9.37 -9.96
C SER A 477 15.44 -9.13 -11.44
N ILE A 478 14.97 -8.02 -12.02
CA ILE A 478 15.29 -7.63 -13.40
C ILE A 478 16.81 -7.40 -13.57
N PHE A 479 17.44 -6.67 -12.66
CA PHE A 479 18.89 -6.40 -12.75
C PHE A 479 19.72 -7.68 -12.66
N ARG A 480 19.28 -8.68 -11.87
CA ARG A 480 19.95 -9.99 -11.82
C ARG A 480 19.90 -10.71 -13.15
N VAL A 481 18.73 -10.80 -13.79
CA VAL A 481 18.61 -11.47 -15.08
C VAL A 481 19.27 -10.69 -16.22
N GLN A 482 19.53 -9.39 -16.05
CA GLN A 482 20.32 -8.57 -16.95
C GLN A 482 21.84 -8.69 -16.74
N GLY A 483 22.30 -9.47 -15.75
CA GLY A 483 23.71 -9.58 -15.41
C GLY A 483 24.30 -8.31 -14.76
N GLN A 484 23.48 -7.53 -14.04
CA GLN A 484 23.88 -6.28 -13.37
C GLN A 484 23.84 -6.45 -11.85
N PRO A 485 24.77 -7.23 -11.25
CA PRO A 485 24.68 -7.64 -9.85
C PRO A 485 24.78 -6.48 -8.86
N LEU A 486 25.60 -5.46 -9.14
CA LEU A 486 25.71 -4.29 -8.25
C LEU A 486 24.39 -3.50 -8.18
N ARG A 487 23.75 -3.28 -9.32
CA ARG A 487 22.44 -2.63 -9.36
C ARG A 487 21.38 -3.46 -8.64
N ALA A 488 21.45 -4.79 -8.77
CA ALA A 488 20.54 -5.69 -8.08
C ALA A 488 20.69 -5.59 -6.57
N ILE A 489 21.92 -5.63 -6.05
CA ILE A 489 22.20 -5.50 -4.61
C ILE A 489 21.76 -4.12 -4.08
N ARG A 490 22.00 -3.05 -4.83
CA ARG A 490 21.49 -1.73 -4.44
C ARG A 490 19.97 -1.71 -4.38
N ALA A 491 19.28 -2.24 -5.37
CA ALA A 491 17.81 -2.30 -5.36
C ALA A 491 17.28 -3.13 -4.18
N GLU A 492 17.96 -4.20 -3.76
CA GLU A 492 17.62 -4.93 -2.51
C GLU A 492 17.78 -4.06 -1.27
N ALA A 493 18.87 -3.31 -1.20
CA ALA A 493 19.08 -2.39 -0.09
C ALA A 493 18.01 -1.31 -0.01
N GLU A 494 17.61 -0.74 -1.16
CA GLU A 494 16.53 0.24 -1.23
C GLU A 494 15.17 -0.38 -0.82
N ALA A 495 14.90 -1.64 -1.19
CA ALA A 495 13.71 -2.36 -0.73
C ALA A 495 13.68 -2.47 0.80
N ARG A 496 14.82 -2.81 1.43
CA ARG A 496 14.94 -2.85 2.90
C ARG A 496 14.78 -1.47 3.54
N ALA A 497 15.38 -0.45 2.94
CA ALA A 497 15.24 0.94 3.40
C ALA A 497 13.79 1.44 3.27
N ALA A 498 13.06 1.02 2.23
CA ALA A 498 11.64 1.32 2.06
C ALA A 498 10.75 0.69 3.15
N GLN A 499 11.22 -0.42 3.75
CA GLN A 499 10.59 -1.09 4.90
C GLN A 499 11.16 -0.62 6.26
N TYR A 500 11.91 0.48 6.28
CA TYR A 500 12.56 1.05 7.48
C TYR A 500 13.56 0.11 8.16
N ASP A 501 14.04 -0.93 7.48
CA ASP A 501 15.07 -1.85 7.94
C ASP A 501 16.45 -1.36 7.51
N TYR A 502 16.89 -0.25 8.11
CA TYR A 502 18.13 0.41 7.73
C TYR A 502 19.37 -0.45 8.04
N ALA A 503 19.31 -1.29 9.07
CA ALA A 503 20.40 -2.22 9.38
C ALA A 503 20.59 -3.25 8.25
N ALA A 504 19.51 -3.88 7.79
CA ALA A 504 19.57 -4.81 6.67
C ALA A 504 19.96 -4.12 5.35
N ALA A 505 19.54 -2.87 5.14
CA ALA A 505 19.96 -2.06 3.99
C ALA A 505 21.50 -1.81 4.03
N VAL A 506 22.06 -1.46 5.19
CA VAL A 506 23.51 -1.29 5.39
C VAL A 506 24.26 -2.57 5.03
N ASP A 507 23.80 -3.74 5.48
CA ASP A 507 24.45 -5.02 5.21
C ASP A 507 24.47 -5.34 3.70
N ARG A 508 23.36 -5.05 2.98
CA ARG A 508 23.31 -5.20 1.52
C ARG A 508 24.23 -4.24 0.80
N LEU A 509 24.30 -2.96 1.21
CA LEU A 509 25.18 -1.98 0.59
C LEU A 509 26.66 -2.29 0.84
N ARG A 510 27.03 -2.82 2.02
CA ARG A 510 28.38 -3.32 2.27
C ARG A 510 28.75 -4.46 1.34
N ALA A 511 27.87 -5.45 1.17
CA ALA A 511 28.07 -6.53 0.22
C ALA A 511 28.27 -6.00 -1.21
N GLY A 512 27.50 -4.98 -1.61
CA GLY A 512 27.68 -4.28 -2.89
C GLY A 512 29.03 -3.57 -3.01
N GLN A 513 29.48 -2.88 -1.94
CA GLN A 513 30.79 -2.23 -1.89
C GLN A 513 31.92 -3.25 -2.03
N ASP A 514 31.84 -4.38 -1.35
CA ASP A 514 32.86 -5.44 -1.43
C ASP A 514 32.89 -6.06 -2.83
N MET A 515 31.73 -6.27 -3.47
CA MET A 515 31.65 -6.74 -4.85
C MET A 515 32.28 -5.72 -5.83
N ALA A 516 31.98 -4.43 -5.66
CA ALA A 516 32.50 -3.37 -6.52
C ALA A 516 34.03 -3.27 -6.49
N ARG A 517 34.69 -3.52 -5.33
CA ARG A 517 36.16 -3.53 -5.21
C ARG A 517 36.84 -4.59 -6.08
N HIS A 518 36.13 -5.66 -6.40
CA HIS A 518 36.63 -6.78 -7.21
C HIS A 518 36.22 -6.70 -8.67
N SER A 519 35.34 -5.76 -9.02
CA SER A 519 34.87 -5.56 -10.40
C SER A 519 35.90 -4.79 -11.23
N LYS A 520 36.02 -5.19 -12.51
CA LYS A 520 36.88 -4.53 -13.49
C LYS A 520 36.06 -3.76 -14.55
N GLU A 521 34.73 -3.74 -14.42
CA GLU A 521 33.84 -3.13 -15.39
C GLU A 521 33.70 -1.61 -15.16
N ARG A 522 33.82 -0.83 -16.21
CA ARG A 522 33.75 0.65 -16.14
C ARG A 522 32.38 1.15 -15.65
N ASN A 523 31.30 0.44 -15.99
CA ASN A 523 29.95 0.81 -15.56
C ASN A 523 29.75 0.61 -14.05
N ASP A 524 30.50 -0.30 -13.43
CA ASP A 524 30.42 -0.58 -12.01
C ASP A 524 30.99 0.55 -11.14
N TYR A 525 31.86 1.40 -11.70
CA TYR A 525 32.40 2.55 -10.99
C TYR A 525 31.31 3.58 -10.60
N TYR A 526 30.39 3.87 -11.51
CA TYR A 526 29.27 4.78 -11.20
C TYR A 526 28.34 4.18 -10.16
N GLU A 527 28.01 2.90 -10.29
CA GLU A 527 27.13 2.22 -9.34
C GLU A 527 27.78 2.10 -7.95
N ALA A 528 29.10 1.84 -7.90
CA ALA A 528 29.88 1.84 -6.67
C ALA A 528 29.81 3.18 -5.91
N SER A 529 29.91 4.30 -6.64
CA SER A 529 29.80 5.64 -6.05
C SER A 529 28.40 5.90 -5.46
N ILE A 530 27.34 5.41 -6.12
CA ILE A 530 25.96 5.49 -5.61
C ILE A 530 25.84 4.64 -4.34
N ILE A 531 26.36 3.41 -4.37
CA ILE A 531 26.35 2.49 -3.22
C ILE A 531 27.07 3.13 -2.02
N ASP A 532 28.23 3.75 -2.22
CA ASP A 532 28.99 4.42 -1.14
C ASP A 532 28.21 5.58 -0.53
N THR A 533 27.51 6.36 -1.33
CA THR A 533 26.68 7.47 -0.86
C THR A 533 25.51 6.95 -0.05
N ARG A 534 24.78 5.97 -0.61
CA ARG A 534 23.63 5.36 0.07
C ARG A 534 24.04 4.64 1.34
N LEU A 535 25.22 4.00 1.37
CA LEU A 535 25.73 3.33 2.57
C LEU A 535 25.90 4.32 3.73
N ARG A 536 26.50 5.49 3.48
CA ARG A 536 26.66 6.54 4.51
C ARG A 536 25.32 7.03 5.04
N GLU A 537 24.33 7.25 4.15
CA GLU A 537 23.00 7.67 4.53
C GLU A 537 22.30 6.60 5.38
N MET A 538 22.34 5.35 4.95
CA MET A 538 21.71 4.24 5.68
C MET A 538 22.39 3.97 7.03
N GLN A 539 23.72 4.14 7.13
CA GLN A 539 24.45 4.05 8.40
C GLN A 539 24.02 5.13 9.39
N ALA A 540 23.80 6.36 8.91
CA ALA A 540 23.30 7.45 9.75
C ALA A 540 21.90 7.14 10.30
N LEU A 541 20.98 6.70 9.43
CA LEU A 541 19.62 6.32 9.80
C LEU A 541 19.60 5.10 10.73
N ALA A 542 20.42 4.08 10.48
CA ALA A 542 20.52 2.90 11.35
C ALA A 542 21.06 3.27 12.74
N LYS A 543 22.04 4.18 12.82
CA LYS A 543 22.56 4.68 14.09
C LYS A 543 21.50 5.47 14.86
N GLU A 544 20.79 6.36 14.19
CA GLU A 544 19.68 7.09 14.80
C GLU A 544 18.60 6.15 15.31
N GLN A 545 18.23 5.13 14.52
CA GLN A 545 17.24 4.13 14.89
C GLN A 545 17.70 3.27 16.09
N ALA A 546 18.99 2.91 16.15
CA ALA A 546 19.55 2.17 17.28
C ALA A 546 19.59 2.98 18.58
N ALA A 547 19.78 4.28 18.48
CA ALA A 547 19.81 5.18 19.65
C ALA A 547 18.44 5.41 20.30
N ARG A 548 17.34 5.01 19.62
CA ARG A 548 15.95 5.09 20.15
C ARG A 548 15.54 3.87 20.99
N LYS A 549 16.29 2.76 20.88
CA LYS A 549 16.09 1.51 21.65
C LYS A 549 16.70 1.64 23.05
#